data_eb57098b4b6e6feeca888d4e3cc324f0
#
_entry.id   eb57098b4b6e6feeca888d4e3cc324f0
#
_cell.length_a   1.000
_cell.length_b   1.000
_cell.length_c   1.000
_cell.angle_alpha   90.00
_cell.angle_beta   90.00
_cell.angle_gamma   90.00
#
_symmetry.space_group_name_H-M   'P 1'
#
loop_
_entity.id
_entity.type
_entity.pdbx_description
1 polymer ?
#
loop_
_entity_poly.entity_id
_entity_poly.type
_entity_poly.pdbx_seq_one_letter_code
_entity_poly.pdbx_strand_id
1 'polypeptide(L)'
;MLANQWKKNAIGVMDKIEETQMEQITKVANLMADTIQSGHIIHTFGCGHANLPIEEMYPRIGGFVGFHPLCELPLTFFTHIVGEMGINQFLWLERAEGYGKSIMESWNFNENDVLWIFSHTGINAVNIDVALEAKKRGMKVVVYGSAQQTGDKVPRHSCGKNLFQIADYVVDSCCPLVDASVDLKNHRDKIGPLSTMAFVTTVWMTMCTIAEILADRGVQLHIHPSHNVPGDTTAGERLDGCIKAYKNLVKGV
;
A
#
# COMPACT_ATOMS: atom_id res chain seq x y z
N MET A 1 17.67 13.94 22.88
CA MET A 1 17.61 12.46 22.79
C MET A 1 17.25 12.07 21.36
N LEU A 2 17.84 10.99 20.86
CA LEU A 2 17.61 10.50 19.49
C LEU A 2 16.13 10.14 19.23
N ALA A 3 15.42 9.63 20.25
CA ALA A 3 13.99 9.37 20.14
C ALA A 3 13.17 10.62 19.80
N ASN A 4 13.51 11.77 20.40
CA ASN A 4 12.82 13.03 20.08
C ASN A 4 13.16 13.53 18.66
N GLN A 5 14.37 13.28 18.20
CA GLN A 5 14.77 13.61 16.82
C GLN A 5 14.01 12.77 15.82
N TRP A 6 13.93 11.44 16.04
CA TRP A 6 13.14 10.56 15.18
C TRP A 6 11.67 11.01 15.13
N LYS A 7 11.06 11.26 16.30
CA LYS A 7 9.67 11.76 16.36
C LYS A 7 9.50 13.06 15.58
N LYS A 8 10.43 14.02 15.71
CA LYS A 8 10.38 15.28 14.96
C LYS A 8 10.47 15.04 13.45
N ASN A 9 11.37 14.17 13.01
CA ASN A 9 11.53 13.81 11.59
C ASN A 9 10.25 13.13 11.07
N ALA A 10 9.65 12.25 11.87
CA ALA A 10 8.41 11.55 11.55
C ALA A 10 7.24 12.53 11.35
N ILE A 11 7.05 13.46 12.30
CA ILE A 11 6.03 14.51 12.20
C ILE A 11 6.29 15.38 10.96
N GLY A 12 7.53 15.79 10.70
CA GLY A 12 7.86 16.59 9.53
C GLY A 12 7.58 15.90 8.18
N VAL A 13 7.66 14.56 8.11
CA VAL A 13 7.23 13.79 6.94
C VAL A 13 5.71 13.82 6.81
N MET A 14 4.96 13.65 7.90
CA MET A 14 3.50 13.71 7.90
C MET A 14 3.00 15.09 7.45
N ASP A 15 3.56 16.16 8.02
CA ASP A 15 3.23 17.54 7.66
C ASP A 15 3.50 17.80 6.17
N LYS A 16 4.65 17.34 5.67
CA LYS A 16 5.00 17.48 4.26
C LYS A 16 4.07 16.72 3.31
N ILE A 17 3.61 15.52 3.71
CA ILE A 17 2.61 14.77 2.94
C ILE A 17 1.32 15.60 2.85
N GLU A 18 0.82 16.13 3.97
CA GLU A 18 -0.37 16.97 4.00
C GLU A 18 -0.20 18.20 3.11
N GLU A 19 0.90 18.92 3.26
CA GLU A 19 1.15 20.16 2.50
C GLU A 19 1.31 19.95 0.99
N THR A 20 1.87 18.80 0.56
CA THR A 20 2.28 18.62 -0.84
C THR A 20 1.57 17.53 -1.61
N GLN A 21 0.89 16.59 -0.94
CA GLN A 21 0.30 15.42 -1.61
C GLN A 21 -1.22 15.36 -1.59
N MET A 22 -1.90 16.25 -0.86
CA MET A 22 -3.37 16.20 -0.74
C MET A 22 -4.11 16.26 -2.08
N GLU A 23 -3.61 17.02 -3.05
CA GLU A 23 -4.19 17.06 -4.40
C GLU A 23 -4.13 15.69 -5.08
N GLN A 24 -2.99 15.01 -5.00
CA GLN A 24 -2.81 13.69 -5.59
C GLN A 24 -3.59 12.61 -4.82
N ILE A 25 -3.59 12.68 -3.49
CA ILE A 25 -4.40 11.81 -2.62
C ILE A 25 -5.88 11.93 -2.99
N THR A 26 -6.39 13.15 -3.17
CA THR A 26 -7.79 13.39 -3.56
C THR A 26 -8.11 12.83 -4.95
N LYS A 27 -7.20 12.95 -5.94
CA LYS A 27 -7.37 12.34 -7.28
C LYS A 27 -7.44 10.82 -7.18
N VAL A 28 -6.53 10.21 -6.41
CA VAL A 28 -6.50 8.77 -6.19
C VAL A 28 -7.76 8.32 -5.44
N ALA A 29 -8.18 9.04 -4.42
CA ALA A 29 -9.38 8.73 -3.65
C ALA A 29 -10.65 8.77 -4.51
N ASN A 30 -10.78 9.73 -5.43
CA ASN A 30 -11.90 9.76 -6.39
C ASN A 30 -11.89 8.55 -7.31
N LEU A 31 -10.74 8.19 -7.91
CA LEU A 31 -10.61 6.98 -8.73
C LEU A 31 -11.05 5.73 -7.93
N MET A 32 -10.57 5.58 -6.70
CA MET A 32 -10.88 4.42 -5.87
C MET A 32 -12.35 4.43 -5.40
N ALA A 33 -12.92 5.58 -5.11
CA ALA A 33 -14.34 5.71 -4.81
C ALA A 33 -15.22 5.31 -6.00
N ASP A 34 -14.87 5.74 -7.22
CA ASP A 34 -15.55 5.33 -8.46
C ASP A 34 -15.47 3.81 -8.66
N THR A 35 -14.30 3.22 -8.43
CA THR A 35 -14.06 1.78 -8.50
C THR A 35 -14.95 1.01 -7.52
N ILE A 36 -14.97 1.40 -6.24
CA ILE A 36 -15.81 0.75 -5.21
C ILE A 36 -17.29 0.92 -5.52
N GLN A 37 -17.73 2.13 -5.89
CA GLN A 37 -19.13 2.42 -6.21
C GLN A 37 -19.62 1.60 -7.40
N SER A 38 -18.75 1.30 -8.35
CA SER A 38 -19.05 0.48 -9.54
C SER A 38 -18.99 -1.03 -9.25
N GLY A 39 -18.69 -1.45 -8.02
CA GLY A 39 -18.62 -2.85 -7.61
C GLY A 39 -17.30 -3.55 -7.99
N HIS A 40 -16.25 -2.78 -8.28
CA HIS A 40 -14.92 -3.26 -8.58
C HIS A 40 -13.98 -3.19 -7.37
N ILE A 41 -12.79 -3.77 -7.49
CA ILE A 41 -11.85 -4.03 -6.39
C ILE A 41 -10.60 -3.16 -6.50
N ILE A 42 -10.11 -2.72 -5.35
CA ILE A 42 -8.77 -2.16 -5.23
C ILE A 42 -7.85 -3.27 -4.70
N HIS A 43 -7.02 -3.82 -5.57
CA HIS A 43 -5.99 -4.78 -5.17
C HIS A 43 -4.79 -4.03 -4.62
N THR A 44 -4.21 -4.52 -3.54
CA THR A 44 -3.06 -3.89 -2.88
C THR A 44 -1.85 -4.80 -2.90
N PHE A 45 -0.66 -4.26 -3.15
CA PHE A 45 0.59 -5.03 -3.22
C PHE A 45 1.78 -4.27 -2.63
N GLY A 46 2.67 -4.98 -1.95
CA GLY A 46 3.92 -4.45 -1.43
C GLY A 46 4.87 -5.56 -1.01
N CYS A 47 6.19 -5.28 -1.05
CA CYS A 47 7.22 -6.23 -0.66
C CYS A 47 7.87 -5.78 0.66
N GLY A 48 8.13 -6.71 1.56
CA GLY A 48 8.79 -6.46 2.84
C GLY A 48 7.98 -5.48 3.71
N HIS A 49 8.64 -4.49 4.28
CA HIS A 49 7.98 -3.47 5.11
C HIS A 49 6.96 -2.60 4.34
N ALA A 50 7.05 -2.55 3.01
CA ALA A 50 6.03 -1.89 2.20
C ALA A 50 4.69 -2.66 2.14
N ASN A 51 4.62 -3.89 2.67
CA ASN A 51 3.36 -4.62 2.89
C ASN A 51 2.66 -4.24 4.20
N LEU A 52 3.35 -3.67 5.19
CA LEU A 52 2.76 -3.33 6.49
C LEU A 52 1.55 -2.39 6.40
N PRO A 53 1.53 -1.34 5.55
CA PRO A 53 0.33 -0.53 5.38
C PRO A 53 -0.86 -1.32 4.83
N ILE A 54 -0.64 -2.40 4.09
CA ILE A 54 -1.70 -3.29 3.59
C ILE A 54 -2.31 -4.08 4.75
N GLU A 55 -1.48 -4.65 5.61
CA GLU A 55 -1.93 -5.35 6.81
C GLU A 55 -2.58 -4.40 7.83
N GLU A 56 -2.12 -3.13 7.88
CA GLU A 56 -2.71 -2.09 8.70
C GLU A 56 -4.13 -1.72 8.25
N MET A 57 -4.41 -1.71 6.96
CA MET A 57 -5.73 -1.32 6.45
C MET A 57 -6.73 -2.47 6.37
N TYR A 58 -6.30 -3.74 6.35
CA TYR A 58 -7.19 -4.88 6.09
C TYR A 58 -6.82 -6.15 6.86
N PRO A 59 -7.81 -6.87 7.42
CA PRO A 59 -9.09 -6.36 7.93
C PRO A 59 -8.88 -5.76 9.32
N ARG A 60 -9.34 -4.55 9.56
CA ARG A 60 -9.24 -3.97 10.90
C ARG A 60 -10.44 -3.10 11.25
N ILE A 61 -10.68 -2.94 12.55
CA ILE A 61 -11.69 -2.00 13.08
C ILE A 61 -11.44 -0.61 12.52
N GLY A 62 -12.49 0.01 11.98
CA GLY A 62 -12.44 1.33 11.34
C GLY A 62 -12.06 1.31 9.85
N GLY A 63 -11.59 0.19 9.32
CA GLY A 63 -11.48 -0.01 7.87
C GLY A 63 -12.82 -0.39 7.25
N PHE A 64 -12.91 -0.40 5.93
CA PHE A 64 -14.13 -0.75 5.20
C PHE A 64 -13.84 -1.66 4.01
N VAL A 65 -14.87 -2.35 3.53
CA VAL A 65 -14.77 -3.28 2.40
C VAL A 65 -14.59 -2.52 1.09
N GLY A 66 -13.70 -3.01 0.23
CA GLY A 66 -13.36 -2.42 -1.08
C GLY A 66 -11.96 -2.80 -1.55
N PHE A 67 -11.17 -3.40 -0.67
CA PHE A 67 -9.76 -3.71 -0.89
C PHE A 67 -9.50 -5.21 -0.84
N HIS A 68 -8.56 -5.68 -1.66
CA HIS A 68 -8.11 -7.08 -1.69
C HIS A 68 -6.58 -7.13 -1.63
N PRO A 69 -5.99 -7.67 -0.54
CA PRO A 69 -4.55 -7.77 -0.38
C PRO A 69 -3.96 -8.90 -1.22
N LEU A 70 -2.97 -8.61 -2.04
CA LEU A 70 -2.12 -9.58 -2.73
C LEU A 70 -0.86 -9.82 -1.88
N CYS A 71 -1.01 -10.54 -0.77
CA CYS A 71 0.08 -10.80 0.16
C CYS A 71 0.80 -12.10 -0.20
N GLU A 72 1.97 -11.98 -0.82
CA GLU A 72 2.83 -13.09 -1.15
C GLU A 72 3.74 -13.43 0.04
N LEU A 73 3.59 -14.64 0.62
CA LEU A 73 4.26 -15.02 1.86
C LEU A 73 5.79 -14.80 1.84
N PRO A 74 6.55 -15.26 0.83
CA PRO A 74 8.00 -15.07 0.81
C PRO A 74 8.42 -13.59 0.68
N LEU A 75 7.54 -12.72 0.20
CA LEU A 75 7.78 -11.28 0.08
C LEU A 75 7.34 -10.48 1.30
N THR A 76 6.56 -11.08 2.21
CA THR A 76 6.00 -10.39 3.39
C THR A 76 6.52 -10.94 4.70
N PHE A 77 6.61 -12.26 4.85
CA PHE A 77 7.08 -12.95 6.06
C PHE A 77 8.50 -13.49 5.90
N PHE A 78 9.46 -12.62 5.63
CA PHE A 78 10.84 -12.95 5.29
C PHE A 78 11.78 -13.13 6.50
N THR A 79 11.24 -13.36 7.69
CA THR A 79 12.03 -13.57 8.92
C THR A 79 12.09 -15.05 9.28
N HIS A 80 11.68 -15.43 10.48
CA HIS A 80 11.80 -16.81 10.99
C HIS A 80 11.08 -17.88 10.16
N ILE A 81 10.11 -17.53 9.32
CA ILE A 81 9.36 -18.49 8.49
C ILE A 81 10.19 -18.96 7.29
N VAL A 82 11.01 -18.07 6.72
CA VAL A 82 11.82 -18.36 5.52
C VAL A 82 13.31 -18.44 5.80
N GLY A 83 13.68 -18.89 6.98
CA GLY A 83 15.05 -19.05 7.44
C GLY A 83 15.40 -18.16 8.62
N GLU A 84 16.62 -18.25 9.14
CA GLU A 84 17.03 -17.61 10.39
C GLU A 84 16.89 -16.08 10.38
N MET A 85 17.19 -15.41 9.28
CA MET A 85 16.84 -14.02 9.06
C MET A 85 15.97 -13.80 7.82
N GLY A 86 15.95 -14.73 6.88
CA GLY A 86 15.17 -14.65 5.64
C GLY A 86 15.50 -13.49 4.69
N ILE A 87 16.31 -12.53 5.14
CA ILE A 87 16.55 -11.26 4.41
C ILE A 87 17.27 -11.48 3.07
N ASN A 88 18.23 -12.41 3.00
CA ASN A 88 18.95 -12.69 1.76
C ASN A 88 18.03 -13.29 0.70
N GLN A 89 17.16 -14.23 1.10
CA GLN A 89 16.16 -14.83 0.24
C GLN A 89 15.14 -13.76 -0.24
N PHE A 90 14.66 -12.94 0.66
CA PHE A 90 13.77 -11.83 0.33
C PHE A 90 14.40 -10.86 -0.67
N LEU A 91 15.63 -10.38 -0.40
CA LEU A 91 16.35 -9.46 -1.28
C LEU A 91 16.64 -10.05 -2.67
N TRP A 92 16.83 -11.36 -2.75
CA TRP A 92 16.96 -12.06 -4.03
C TRP A 92 15.61 -12.11 -4.74
N LEU A 93 14.57 -12.54 -4.04
CA LEU A 93 13.25 -12.77 -4.60
C LEU A 93 12.60 -11.45 -5.11
N GLU A 94 12.70 -10.37 -4.35
CA GLU A 94 12.14 -9.06 -4.77
C GLU A 94 12.80 -8.49 -6.05
N ARG A 95 13.97 -9.05 -6.43
CA ARG A 95 14.73 -8.70 -7.65
C ARG A 95 14.57 -9.71 -8.77
N ALA A 96 13.87 -10.81 -8.54
CA ALA A 96 13.63 -11.86 -9.53
C ALA A 96 12.58 -11.39 -10.54
N GLU A 97 13.04 -10.96 -11.72
CA GLU A 97 12.19 -10.59 -12.85
C GLU A 97 11.36 -11.79 -13.31
N GLY A 98 10.07 -11.59 -13.56
CA GLY A 98 9.11 -12.63 -13.90
C GLY A 98 8.35 -13.20 -12.71
N TYR A 99 8.83 -13.01 -11.46
CA TYR A 99 8.11 -13.52 -10.28
C TYR A 99 6.80 -12.78 -10.03
N GLY A 100 6.79 -11.45 -10.19
CA GLY A 100 5.55 -10.66 -10.09
C GLY A 100 4.52 -11.03 -11.15
N LYS A 101 4.97 -11.41 -12.36
CA LYS A 101 4.09 -11.95 -13.40
C LYS A 101 3.40 -13.24 -12.93
N SER A 102 4.18 -14.19 -12.36
CA SER A 102 3.64 -15.45 -11.84
C SER A 102 2.61 -15.22 -10.71
N ILE A 103 2.85 -14.23 -9.83
CA ILE A 103 1.87 -13.84 -8.80
C ILE A 103 0.57 -13.38 -9.47
N MET A 104 0.64 -12.49 -10.45
CA MET A 104 -0.52 -11.94 -11.13
C MET A 104 -1.30 -12.98 -11.97
N GLU A 105 -0.63 -14.04 -12.44
CA GLU A 105 -1.27 -15.15 -13.16
C GLU A 105 -2.10 -16.06 -12.25
N SER A 106 -1.89 -15.99 -10.93
CA SER A 106 -2.63 -16.79 -9.94
C SER A 106 -4.02 -16.25 -9.61
N TRP A 107 -4.36 -15.05 -10.12
CA TRP A 107 -5.61 -14.35 -9.81
C TRP A 107 -6.35 -13.92 -11.07
N ASN A 108 -7.68 -13.80 -10.97
CA ASN A 108 -8.51 -13.20 -12.03
C ASN A 108 -8.76 -11.72 -11.70
N PHE A 109 -8.31 -10.84 -12.57
CA PHE A 109 -8.50 -9.40 -12.44
C PHE A 109 -9.47 -8.87 -13.48
N ASN A 110 -10.24 -7.83 -13.12
CA ASN A 110 -11.07 -7.07 -14.05
C ASN A 110 -10.32 -5.83 -14.53
N GLU A 111 -10.52 -5.42 -15.78
CA GLU A 111 -9.92 -4.21 -16.35
C GLU A 111 -10.31 -2.92 -15.61
N ASN A 112 -11.46 -2.93 -14.93
CA ASN A 112 -11.95 -1.80 -14.15
C ASN A 112 -11.48 -1.83 -12.67
N ASP A 113 -10.73 -2.87 -12.26
CA ASP A 113 -10.08 -2.89 -10.95
C ASP A 113 -8.90 -1.92 -10.92
N VAL A 114 -8.51 -1.53 -9.72
CA VAL A 114 -7.34 -0.69 -9.48
C VAL A 114 -6.28 -1.51 -8.76
N LEU A 115 -5.03 -1.37 -9.17
CA LEU A 115 -3.87 -1.90 -8.44
C LEU A 115 -3.18 -0.76 -7.68
N TRP A 116 -3.08 -0.90 -6.37
CA TRP A 116 -2.41 0.05 -5.47
C TRP A 116 -1.14 -0.56 -4.89
N ILE A 117 0.02 -0.05 -5.30
CA ILE A 117 1.34 -0.59 -4.94
C ILE A 117 2.07 0.35 -3.98
N PHE A 118 2.66 -0.23 -2.94
CA PHE A 118 3.56 0.46 -2.02
C PHE A 118 5.00 0.04 -2.29
N SER A 119 5.88 1.00 -2.57
CA SER A 119 7.30 0.72 -2.80
C SER A 119 8.14 1.95 -2.55
N HIS A 120 9.06 1.89 -1.56
CA HIS A 120 9.90 3.04 -1.23
C HIS A 120 10.73 3.52 -2.42
N THR A 121 11.41 2.62 -3.12
CA THR A 121 12.33 2.98 -4.21
C THR A 121 11.75 2.84 -5.61
N GLY A 122 10.73 2.02 -5.81
CA GLY A 122 10.14 1.78 -7.13
C GLY A 122 11.02 1.04 -8.13
N ILE A 123 12.18 0.47 -7.72
CA ILE A 123 13.17 -0.11 -8.66
C ILE A 123 13.20 -1.64 -8.70
N ASN A 124 12.58 -2.34 -7.75
CA ASN A 124 12.68 -3.80 -7.64
C ASN A 124 11.76 -4.49 -8.64
N ALA A 125 12.27 -5.57 -9.25
CA ALA A 125 11.66 -6.23 -10.39
C ALA A 125 10.23 -6.73 -10.13
N VAL A 126 9.98 -7.34 -8.98
CA VAL A 126 8.64 -7.90 -8.68
C VAL A 126 7.55 -6.83 -8.69
N ASN A 127 7.79 -5.67 -8.07
CA ASN A 127 6.81 -4.57 -8.11
C ASN A 127 6.58 -4.06 -9.53
N ILE A 128 7.63 -4.03 -10.36
CA ILE A 128 7.56 -3.62 -11.76
C ILE A 128 6.78 -4.65 -12.58
N ASP A 129 7.05 -5.94 -12.41
CA ASP A 129 6.29 -7.04 -13.04
C ASP A 129 4.79 -6.91 -12.75
N VAL A 130 4.44 -6.77 -11.46
CA VAL A 130 3.03 -6.65 -11.01
C VAL A 130 2.35 -5.46 -11.66
N ALA A 131 3.03 -4.30 -11.72
CA ALA A 131 2.50 -3.11 -12.38
C ALA A 131 2.33 -3.30 -13.90
N LEU A 132 3.31 -3.89 -14.59
CA LEU A 132 3.24 -4.17 -16.03
C LEU A 132 2.11 -5.15 -16.36
N GLU A 133 1.94 -6.19 -15.55
CA GLU A 133 0.86 -7.17 -15.73
C GLU A 133 -0.52 -6.56 -15.49
N ALA A 134 -0.67 -5.66 -14.50
CA ALA A 134 -1.91 -4.90 -14.31
C ALA A 134 -2.22 -4.00 -15.51
N LYS A 135 -1.22 -3.28 -16.01
CA LYS A 135 -1.37 -2.45 -17.23
C LYS A 135 -1.79 -3.25 -18.46
N LYS A 136 -1.24 -4.44 -18.66
CA LYS A 136 -1.63 -5.36 -19.76
C LYS A 136 -3.10 -5.79 -19.67
N ARG A 137 -3.65 -5.86 -18.43
CA ARG A 137 -5.05 -6.21 -18.16
C ARG A 137 -6.00 -5.01 -18.22
N GLY A 138 -5.50 -3.81 -18.53
CA GLY A 138 -6.30 -2.58 -18.60
C GLY A 138 -6.48 -1.86 -17.26
N MET A 139 -6.02 -2.42 -16.17
CA MET A 139 -6.15 -1.85 -14.82
C MET A 139 -5.42 -0.52 -14.69
N LYS A 140 -5.94 0.38 -13.85
CA LYS A 140 -5.19 1.55 -13.38
C LYS A 140 -4.22 1.16 -12.29
N VAL A 141 -3.00 1.71 -12.36
CA VAL A 141 -1.93 1.48 -11.40
C VAL A 141 -1.68 2.75 -10.59
N VAL A 142 -1.83 2.65 -9.29
CA VAL A 142 -1.53 3.68 -8.29
C VAL A 142 -0.30 3.27 -7.51
N VAL A 143 0.68 4.15 -7.35
CA VAL A 143 1.91 3.87 -6.60
C VAL A 143 2.15 4.90 -5.51
N TYR A 144 2.40 4.42 -4.31
CA TYR A 144 2.87 5.22 -3.19
C TYR A 144 4.34 4.89 -2.88
N GLY A 145 5.20 5.90 -2.93
CA GLY A 145 6.64 5.71 -2.73
C GLY A 145 7.41 7.01 -2.71
N SER A 146 8.73 6.94 -2.53
CA SER A 146 9.60 8.11 -2.47
C SER A 146 10.01 8.57 -3.88
N ALA A 147 9.04 8.96 -4.70
CA ALA A 147 9.21 9.24 -6.11
C ALA A 147 10.15 10.42 -6.38
N GLN A 148 10.08 11.49 -5.57
CA GLN A 148 10.97 12.65 -5.69
C GLN A 148 12.45 12.30 -5.44
N GLN A 149 12.72 11.30 -4.61
CA GLN A 149 14.06 10.89 -4.23
C GLN A 149 14.62 9.75 -5.07
N THR A 150 13.75 8.96 -5.68
CA THR A 150 14.14 7.69 -6.33
C THR A 150 13.59 7.54 -7.75
N GLY A 151 12.77 8.47 -8.23
CA GLY A 151 12.12 8.38 -9.54
C GLY A 151 13.06 8.34 -10.75
N ASP A 152 14.29 8.81 -10.60
CA ASP A 152 15.37 8.77 -11.60
C ASP A 152 16.30 7.54 -11.47
N LYS A 153 16.08 6.70 -10.45
CA LYS A 153 16.94 5.52 -10.23
C LYS A 153 16.73 4.48 -11.33
N VAL A 154 17.83 3.85 -11.71
CA VAL A 154 17.85 2.76 -12.67
C VAL A 154 17.07 1.56 -12.10
N PRO A 155 16.06 1.04 -12.82
CA PRO A 155 15.30 -0.10 -12.37
C PRO A 155 16.11 -1.39 -12.43
N ARG A 156 15.75 -2.35 -11.59
CA ARG A 156 16.29 -3.72 -11.61
C ARG A 156 15.38 -4.63 -12.46
N HIS A 157 15.02 -4.15 -13.65
CA HIS A 157 14.12 -4.83 -14.55
C HIS A 157 14.47 -4.52 -16.01
N SER A 158 14.35 -5.51 -16.88
CA SER A 158 14.73 -5.42 -18.30
C SER A 158 13.92 -4.40 -19.12
N CYS A 159 12.70 -4.02 -18.64
CA CYS A 159 11.87 -3.03 -19.32
C CYS A 159 12.45 -1.59 -19.32
N GLY A 160 13.48 -1.34 -18.50
CA GLY A 160 14.16 -0.04 -18.41
C GLY A 160 13.34 1.08 -17.75
N LYS A 161 12.14 0.81 -17.23
CA LYS A 161 11.28 1.77 -16.53
C LYS A 161 11.15 1.40 -15.05
N ASN A 162 11.24 2.39 -14.16
CA ASN A 162 10.90 2.18 -12.77
C ASN A 162 9.38 2.24 -12.55
N LEU A 163 8.95 1.87 -11.36
CA LEU A 163 7.54 1.77 -11.01
C LEU A 163 6.77 3.09 -11.17
N PHE A 164 7.41 4.23 -10.82
CA PHE A 164 6.79 5.56 -10.92
C PHE A 164 6.56 6.01 -12.37
N GLN A 165 7.37 5.51 -13.32
CA GLN A 165 7.20 5.77 -14.76
C GLN A 165 6.14 4.90 -15.42
N ILE A 166 5.71 3.81 -14.75
CA ILE A 166 4.68 2.87 -15.22
C ILE A 166 3.30 3.27 -14.68
N ALA A 167 3.26 3.80 -13.49
CA ALA A 167 2.03 4.16 -12.77
C ALA A 167 1.19 5.21 -13.50
N ASP A 168 -0.14 5.11 -13.36
CA ASP A 168 -1.08 6.17 -13.79
C ASP A 168 -1.14 7.30 -12.76
N TYR A 169 -0.98 6.97 -11.48
CA TYR A 169 -1.00 7.92 -10.36
C TYR A 169 0.15 7.61 -9.40
N VAL A 170 0.81 8.66 -8.97
CA VAL A 170 1.91 8.57 -7.98
C VAL A 170 1.64 9.52 -6.84
N VAL A 171 1.71 9.02 -5.60
CA VAL A 171 1.73 9.83 -4.38
C VAL A 171 3.10 9.68 -3.74
N ASP A 172 3.77 10.81 -3.50
CA ASP A 172 5.09 10.81 -2.87
C ASP A 172 5.00 10.60 -1.37
N SER A 173 5.77 9.65 -0.85
CA SER A 173 5.84 9.40 0.60
C SER A 173 6.59 10.49 1.37
N CYS A 174 7.22 11.43 0.68
CA CYS A 174 8.06 12.48 1.23
C CYS A 174 9.25 11.99 2.08
N CYS A 175 9.53 10.70 2.03
CA CYS A 175 10.64 10.09 2.76
C CYS A 175 11.97 10.35 2.06
N PRO A 176 13.07 10.49 2.82
CA PRO A 176 14.41 10.65 2.25
C PRO A 176 14.85 9.36 1.53
N LEU A 177 15.83 9.50 0.60
CA LEU A 177 16.40 8.39 -0.17
C LEU A 177 16.90 7.24 0.73
N VAL A 178 17.62 7.58 1.78
CA VAL A 178 17.98 6.65 2.85
C VAL A 178 16.88 6.74 3.89
N ASP A 179 16.02 5.73 3.92
CA ASP A 179 14.81 5.68 4.76
C ASP A 179 15.07 6.02 6.24
N ALA A 180 16.21 5.54 6.80
CA ALA A 180 16.64 5.84 8.16
C ALA A 180 17.03 7.31 8.32
N SER A 181 16.55 7.96 9.41
CA SER A 181 16.53 9.42 9.54
C SER A 181 17.38 10.00 10.66
N VAL A 182 17.95 9.15 11.53
CA VAL A 182 18.69 9.60 12.72
C VAL A 182 20.12 9.12 12.70
N ASP A 183 21.07 10.07 12.82
CA ASP A 183 22.50 9.76 12.92
C ASP A 183 22.84 9.19 14.30
N LEU A 184 23.62 8.12 14.32
CA LEU A 184 24.11 7.48 15.54
C LEU A 184 25.61 7.74 15.68
N LYS A 185 26.02 8.28 16.85
CA LYS A 185 27.43 8.60 17.12
C LYS A 185 28.31 7.35 16.93
N ASN A 186 29.42 7.52 16.22
CA ASN A 186 30.40 6.48 15.89
C ASN A 186 29.87 5.32 15.00
N HIS A 187 28.74 5.50 14.34
CA HIS A 187 28.21 4.56 13.37
C HIS A 187 28.11 5.23 11.99
N ARG A 188 28.38 4.46 10.94
CA ARG A 188 28.23 4.90 9.56
C ARG A 188 26.76 5.00 9.16
N ASP A 189 25.98 4.01 9.58
CA ASP A 189 24.60 3.87 9.16
C ASP A 189 23.67 4.58 10.13
N LYS A 190 22.63 5.21 9.57
CA LYS A 190 21.54 5.82 10.34
C LYS A 190 20.58 4.78 10.87
N ILE A 191 19.81 5.14 11.89
CA ILE A 191 18.72 4.36 12.46
C ILE A 191 17.38 5.08 12.28
N GLY A 192 16.28 4.40 12.57
CA GLY A 192 14.92 4.97 12.58
C GLY A 192 14.36 5.25 11.19
N PRO A 193 13.88 4.21 10.49
CA PRO A 193 13.21 4.34 9.20
C PRO A 193 11.88 5.09 9.33
N LEU A 194 11.44 5.75 8.26
CA LEU A 194 10.25 6.59 8.21
C LEU A 194 9.19 6.08 7.22
N SER A 195 9.59 5.25 6.22
CA SER A 195 8.72 4.90 5.09
C SER A 195 7.46 4.17 5.49
N THR A 196 7.54 3.21 6.42
CA THR A 196 6.35 2.48 6.89
C THR A 196 5.33 3.42 7.52
N MET A 197 5.80 4.33 8.38
CA MET A 197 4.92 5.32 9.00
C MET A 197 4.30 6.27 7.97
N ALA A 198 5.10 6.74 7.00
CA ALA A 198 4.62 7.58 5.90
C ALA A 198 3.55 6.83 5.07
N PHE A 199 3.75 5.56 4.77
CA PHE A 199 2.76 4.74 4.06
C PHE A 199 1.47 4.58 4.86
N VAL A 200 1.55 4.28 6.16
CA VAL A 200 0.36 4.20 7.01
C VAL A 200 -0.38 5.53 7.05
N THR A 201 0.35 6.66 7.16
CA THR A 201 -0.23 8.01 7.11
C THR A 201 -0.98 8.24 5.79
N THR A 202 -0.32 8.03 4.64
CA THR A 202 -0.93 8.23 3.32
C THR A 202 -2.11 7.30 3.05
N VAL A 203 -2.05 6.04 3.53
CA VAL A 203 -3.16 5.09 3.45
C VAL A 203 -4.38 5.64 4.18
N TRP A 204 -4.24 6.02 5.46
CA TRP A 204 -5.39 6.51 6.22
C TRP A 204 -5.93 7.84 5.72
N MET A 205 -5.07 8.75 5.26
CA MET A 205 -5.52 9.97 4.58
C MET A 205 -6.34 9.63 3.32
N THR A 206 -5.88 8.68 2.51
CA THR A 206 -6.60 8.24 1.30
C THR A 206 -7.91 7.55 1.66
N MET A 207 -7.90 6.61 2.60
CA MET A 207 -9.09 5.86 3.00
C MET A 207 -10.17 6.76 3.63
N CYS A 208 -9.79 7.71 4.47
CA CYS A 208 -10.73 8.69 5.01
C CYS A 208 -11.35 9.55 3.90
N THR A 209 -10.55 9.99 2.92
CA THR A 209 -11.04 10.75 1.77
C THR A 209 -11.99 9.91 0.89
N ILE A 210 -11.68 8.63 0.64
CA ILE A 210 -12.58 7.71 -0.07
C ILE A 210 -13.91 7.57 0.69
N ALA A 211 -13.84 7.38 2.01
CA ALA A 211 -15.04 7.20 2.83
C ALA A 211 -15.92 8.46 2.82
N GLU A 212 -15.34 9.65 2.90
CA GLU A 212 -16.04 10.93 2.79
C GLU A 212 -16.74 11.06 1.43
N ILE A 213 -16.00 10.84 0.33
CA ILE A 213 -16.56 10.90 -1.05
C ILE A 213 -17.73 9.92 -1.21
N LEU A 214 -17.60 8.68 -0.74
CA LEU A 214 -18.65 7.67 -0.86
C LEU A 214 -19.87 8.02 0.01
N ALA A 215 -19.65 8.54 1.21
CA ALA A 215 -20.72 8.99 2.10
C ALA A 215 -21.50 10.16 1.49
N ASP A 216 -20.81 11.15 0.91
CA ASP A 216 -21.43 12.31 0.22
C ASP A 216 -22.25 11.86 -1.00
N ARG A 217 -21.86 10.77 -1.63
CA ARG A 217 -22.62 10.14 -2.75
C ARG A 217 -23.78 9.24 -2.27
N GLY A 218 -23.98 9.09 -0.95
CA GLY A 218 -25.01 8.23 -0.37
C GLY A 218 -24.72 6.72 -0.47
N VAL A 219 -23.46 6.36 -0.70
CA VAL A 219 -23.04 4.94 -0.76
C VAL A 219 -22.90 4.39 0.66
N GLN A 220 -23.61 3.29 0.94
CA GLN A 220 -23.52 2.60 2.24
C GLN A 220 -22.21 1.82 2.35
N LEU A 221 -21.31 2.28 3.23
CA LEU A 221 -20.06 1.58 3.52
C LEU A 221 -20.23 0.43 4.50
N HIS A 222 -19.57 -0.69 4.23
CA HIS A 222 -19.41 -1.81 5.17
C HIS A 222 -18.14 -1.57 6.01
N ILE A 223 -18.29 -0.84 7.12
CA ILE A 223 -17.18 -0.50 8.03
C ILE A 223 -17.06 -1.58 9.09
N HIS A 224 -15.84 -2.08 9.32
CA HIS A 224 -15.54 -3.08 10.35
C HIS A 224 -15.78 -2.48 11.76
N PRO A 225 -16.75 -3.00 12.52
CA PRO A 225 -17.14 -2.42 13.79
C PRO A 225 -16.17 -2.75 14.92
N SER A 226 -16.14 -1.90 15.95
CA SER A 226 -15.51 -2.25 17.22
C SER A 226 -16.50 -3.02 18.10
N HIS A 227 -16.06 -4.14 18.66
CA HIS A 227 -16.79 -4.89 19.68
C HIS A 227 -16.62 -4.31 21.10
N ASN A 228 -15.82 -3.25 21.26
CA ASN A 228 -15.49 -2.64 22.55
C ASN A 228 -16.33 -1.39 22.86
N VAL A 229 -17.40 -1.13 22.10
CA VAL A 229 -18.32 0.00 22.36
C VAL A 229 -19.33 -0.42 23.41
N PRO A 230 -19.36 0.21 24.60
CA PRO A 230 -20.32 -0.14 25.65
C PRO A 230 -21.78 0.01 25.15
N GLY A 231 -22.58 -1.04 25.36
CA GLY A 231 -24.01 -1.04 24.99
C GLY A 231 -24.29 -1.31 23.50
N ASP A 232 -23.28 -1.47 22.66
CA ASP A 232 -23.48 -1.88 21.25
C ASP A 232 -23.71 -3.40 21.15
N THR A 233 -24.96 -3.80 20.94
CA THR A 233 -25.36 -5.20 20.74
C THR A 233 -25.37 -5.63 19.27
N THR A 234 -25.10 -4.72 18.32
CA THR A 234 -25.22 -4.94 16.87
C THR A 234 -23.88 -5.12 16.16
N ALA A 235 -22.76 -5.02 16.86
CA ALA A 235 -21.42 -5.14 16.27
C ALA A 235 -21.21 -6.47 15.52
N GLY A 236 -21.75 -7.59 16.04
CA GLY A 236 -21.69 -8.90 15.38
C GLY A 236 -22.39 -8.90 14.02
N GLU A 237 -23.64 -8.41 13.95
CA GLU A 237 -24.39 -8.34 12.70
C GLU A 237 -23.71 -7.47 11.64
N ARG A 238 -23.11 -6.32 12.07
CA ARG A 238 -22.38 -5.46 11.16
C ARG A 238 -21.10 -6.12 10.65
N LEU A 239 -20.41 -6.89 11.49
CA LEU A 239 -19.23 -7.67 11.07
C LEU A 239 -19.61 -8.75 10.07
N ASP A 240 -20.70 -9.48 10.31
CA ASP A 240 -21.24 -10.47 9.36
C ASP A 240 -21.60 -9.81 8.02
N GLY A 241 -22.13 -8.59 8.05
CA GLY A 241 -22.37 -7.76 6.88
C GLY A 241 -21.08 -7.46 6.10
N CYS A 242 -20.01 -7.08 6.79
CA CYS A 242 -18.70 -6.84 6.17
C CYS A 242 -18.15 -8.12 5.54
N ILE A 243 -18.21 -9.26 6.25
CA ILE A 243 -17.73 -10.56 5.74
C ILE A 243 -18.51 -10.96 4.48
N LYS A 244 -19.83 -10.81 4.50
CA LYS A 244 -20.69 -11.12 3.34
C LYS A 244 -20.37 -10.22 2.15
N ALA A 245 -20.22 -8.91 2.38
CA ALA A 245 -19.88 -7.95 1.35
C ALA A 245 -18.51 -8.27 0.72
N TYR A 246 -17.50 -8.57 1.54
CA TYR A 246 -16.19 -8.96 1.05
C TYR A 246 -16.22 -10.25 0.23
N LYS A 247 -16.89 -11.29 0.72
CA LYS A 247 -17.05 -12.56 -0.04
C LYS A 247 -17.72 -12.36 -1.39
N ASN A 248 -18.67 -11.44 -1.48
CA ASN A 248 -19.33 -11.12 -2.75
C ASN A 248 -18.40 -10.34 -3.68
N LEU A 249 -17.60 -9.41 -3.12
CA LEU A 249 -16.67 -8.59 -3.87
C LEU A 249 -15.56 -9.42 -4.52
N VAL A 250 -14.95 -10.36 -3.78
CA VAL A 250 -13.85 -11.21 -4.26
C VAL A 250 -14.32 -12.49 -4.97
N LYS A 251 -15.60 -12.62 -5.23
CA LYS A 251 -16.15 -13.81 -5.91
C LYS A 251 -15.70 -13.82 -7.38
N GLY A 252 -14.74 -14.68 -7.68
CA GLY A 252 -14.18 -14.83 -9.03
C GLY A 252 -12.82 -14.19 -9.23
N VAL A 253 -12.21 -13.62 -8.17
CA VAL A 253 -10.82 -13.15 -8.17
C VAL A 253 -9.83 -14.32 -8.10
#